data_e52202abf033e3a794cd8c0323a2165e
#
_entry.id   e52202abf033e3a794cd8c0323a2165e
#
_cell.length_a   1.000
_cell.length_b   1.000
_cell.length_c   1.000
_cell.angle_alpha   90.00
_cell.angle_beta   90.00
_cell.angle_gamma   90.00
#
_symmetry.space_group_name_H-M   'P 1'
#
loop_
_entity.id
_entity.type
_entity.pdbx_description
1 polymer ?
#
loop_
_entity_poly.entity_id
_entity_poly.type
_entity_poly.pdbx_seq_one_letter_code
_entity_poly.pdbx_strand_id
1 'polypeptide(L)'
;DASGEAFDKISRAMGLGYPGGPIIDKLAKQGNKHAIEFPRAFLDDSYDFSFSGLKSAVLNYLNAQKMKKQEIIVEDVAASFQEAVVEVLATKAVHAAEEKGYKTIALSGGVAANSALRDKITKMAGEKGIEIKFPSIELCTDNAAMIGCAGYHNFINGKIDDMSLNAVPNLKIDVN
;
A
#
# COMPACT_ATOMS: atom_id res chain seq x y z
N ASP A 1 1.36 5.84 9.93
CA ASP A 1 2.32 5.53 8.85
C ASP A 1 1.55 5.14 7.58
N ALA A 2 2.00 5.62 6.42
CA ALA A 2 1.51 5.14 5.14
C ALA A 2 1.93 3.67 4.91
N SER A 3 1.16 2.94 4.11
CA SER A 3 1.44 1.51 3.87
C SER A 3 2.84 1.27 3.28
N GLY A 4 3.28 2.07 2.30
CA GLY A 4 4.64 1.97 1.75
C GLY A 4 5.73 2.18 2.80
N GLU A 5 5.56 3.17 3.66
CA GLU A 5 6.47 3.44 4.78
C GLU A 5 6.51 2.26 5.78
N ALA A 6 5.38 1.59 6.00
CA ALA A 6 5.35 0.40 6.84
C ALA A 6 6.19 -0.75 6.24
N PHE A 7 6.07 -1.00 4.93
CA PHE A 7 6.93 -1.97 4.24
C PHE A 7 8.41 -1.65 4.39
N ASP A 8 8.81 -0.40 4.19
CA ASP A 8 10.22 0.02 4.30
C ASP A 8 10.76 -0.13 5.71
N LYS A 9 9.98 0.27 6.72
CA LYS A 9 10.37 0.15 8.13
C LYS A 9 10.53 -1.30 8.59
N ILE A 10 9.61 -2.17 8.17
CA ILE A 10 9.68 -3.59 8.50
C ILE A 10 10.83 -4.28 7.78
N SER A 11 11.05 -4.00 6.50
CA SER A 11 12.19 -4.52 5.75
C SER A 11 13.52 -4.17 6.43
N ARG A 12 13.69 -2.93 6.86
CA ARG A 12 14.89 -2.49 7.61
C ARG A 12 15.01 -3.21 8.95
N ALA A 13 13.92 -3.37 9.69
CA ALA A 13 13.93 -4.05 10.98
C ALA A 13 14.31 -5.54 10.87
N MET A 14 13.96 -6.17 9.74
CA MET A 14 14.35 -7.54 9.39
C MET A 14 15.77 -7.63 8.81
N GLY A 15 16.46 -6.49 8.59
CA GLY A 15 17.79 -6.45 7.99
C GLY A 15 17.82 -6.69 6.48
N LEU A 16 16.70 -6.51 5.78
CA LEU A 16 16.56 -6.85 4.36
C LEU A 16 16.91 -5.68 3.42
N GLY A 17 16.96 -4.44 3.93
CA GLY A 17 17.33 -3.27 3.15
C GLY A 17 16.14 -2.47 2.59
N TYR A 18 16.39 -1.73 1.49
CA TYR A 18 15.49 -0.77 0.86
C TYR A 18 15.60 -0.88 -0.67
N PRO A 19 14.50 -0.71 -1.44
CA PRO A 19 13.12 -0.46 -0.99
C PRO A 19 12.45 -1.72 -0.42
N GLY A 20 11.66 -1.55 0.66
CA GLY A 20 11.09 -2.68 1.40
C GLY A 20 9.96 -3.39 0.68
N GLY A 21 9.11 -2.67 -0.06
CA GLY A 21 7.96 -3.23 -0.74
C GLY A 21 8.30 -4.42 -1.65
N PRO A 22 9.15 -4.26 -2.67
CA PRO A 22 9.54 -5.35 -3.57
C PRO A 22 10.23 -6.53 -2.88
N ILE A 23 11.04 -6.24 -1.85
CA ILE A 23 11.78 -7.26 -1.10
C ILE A 23 10.79 -8.13 -0.32
N ILE A 24 9.88 -7.51 0.43
CA ILE A 24 8.85 -8.22 1.20
C ILE A 24 7.90 -8.99 0.28
N ASP A 25 7.45 -8.41 -0.83
CA ASP A 25 6.57 -9.08 -1.79
C ASP A 25 7.22 -10.35 -2.39
N LYS A 26 8.53 -10.30 -2.66
CA LYS A 26 9.28 -11.45 -3.14
C LYS A 26 9.40 -12.55 -2.08
N LEU A 27 9.77 -12.18 -0.85
CA LEU A 27 9.94 -13.15 0.25
C LEU A 27 8.62 -13.76 0.68
N ALA A 28 7.56 -12.97 0.74
CA ALA A 28 6.22 -13.41 1.13
C ALA A 28 5.66 -14.54 0.26
N LYS A 29 6.09 -14.64 -1.00
CA LYS A 29 5.71 -15.75 -1.90
C LYS A 29 6.26 -17.11 -1.47
N GLN A 30 7.27 -17.13 -0.63
CA GLN A 30 7.92 -18.34 -0.13
C GLN A 30 7.49 -18.69 1.29
N GLY A 31 6.81 -17.77 1.99
CA GLY A 31 6.39 -17.93 3.37
C GLY A 31 4.92 -18.32 3.53
N ASN A 32 4.58 -18.72 4.73
CA ASN A 32 3.21 -18.98 5.15
C ASN A 32 2.57 -17.71 5.72
N LYS A 33 1.59 -17.15 5.01
CA LYS A 33 0.88 -15.91 5.42
C LYS A 33 0.02 -16.06 6.68
N HIS A 34 -0.16 -17.26 7.18
CA HIS A 34 -0.91 -17.59 8.38
C HIS A 34 0.00 -18.07 9.53
N ALA A 35 1.34 -17.99 9.37
CA ALA A 35 2.28 -18.43 10.40
C ALA A 35 2.24 -17.55 11.65
N ILE A 36 1.97 -16.25 11.48
CA ILE A 36 1.94 -15.28 12.57
C ILE A 36 0.67 -14.43 12.43
N GLU A 37 -0.13 -14.40 13.46
CA GLU A 37 -1.34 -13.59 13.50
C GLU A 37 -1.00 -12.15 13.93
N PHE A 38 -0.71 -11.30 12.95
CA PHE A 38 -0.52 -9.86 13.18
C PHE A 38 -1.86 -9.11 13.21
N PRO A 39 -1.96 -8.00 13.96
CA PRO A 39 -3.19 -7.22 14.06
C PRO A 39 -3.56 -6.57 12.72
N ARG A 40 -4.87 -6.50 12.45
CA ARG A 40 -5.47 -5.77 11.34
C ARG A 40 -6.09 -4.49 11.88
N ALA A 41 -5.65 -3.36 11.37
CA ALA A 41 -6.17 -2.06 11.80
C ALA A 41 -7.48 -1.73 11.08
N PHE A 42 -8.55 -2.43 11.44
CA PHE A 42 -9.90 -2.02 11.13
C PHE A 42 -10.34 -1.02 12.19
N LEU A 43 -9.97 0.26 11.96
CA LEU A 43 -10.33 1.37 12.84
C LEU A 43 -11.78 1.73 12.55
N ASP A 44 -12.69 1.39 13.43
CA ASP A 44 -14.12 1.71 13.36
C ASP A 44 -14.71 1.60 11.94
N ASP A 45 -15.82 2.25 11.66
CA ASP A 45 -16.42 2.35 10.33
C ASP A 45 -15.78 3.44 9.46
N SER A 46 -14.61 3.97 9.84
CA SER A 46 -13.90 4.98 9.06
C SER A 46 -13.14 4.38 7.89
N TYR A 47 -12.95 5.19 6.84
CA TYR A 47 -12.08 4.82 5.71
C TYR A 47 -10.60 5.04 5.98
N ASP A 48 -10.24 5.55 7.15
CA ASP A 48 -8.87 5.85 7.51
C ASP A 48 -8.02 4.59 7.65
N PHE A 49 -6.74 4.71 7.32
CA PHE A 49 -5.75 3.64 7.45
C PHE A 49 -4.76 3.96 8.57
N SER A 50 -4.38 2.93 9.32
CA SER A 50 -3.26 3.01 10.25
C SER A 50 -2.46 1.71 10.22
N PHE A 51 -1.15 1.83 10.12
CA PHE A 51 -0.23 0.69 10.18
C PHE A 51 0.75 0.79 11.34
N SER A 52 0.60 1.79 12.20
CA SER A 52 1.49 2.00 13.36
C SER A 52 1.45 0.84 14.35
N GLY A 53 0.26 0.35 14.67
CA GLY A 53 0.07 -0.81 15.55
C GLY A 53 0.65 -2.09 14.96
N LEU A 54 0.45 -2.31 13.65
CA LEU A 54 1.01 -3.46 12.94
C LEU A 54 2.55 -3.43 12.97
N LYS A 55 3.16 -2.26 12.71
CA LYS A 55 4.63 -2.10 12.83
C LYS A 55 5.13 -2.49 14.21
N SER A 56 4.50 -1.97 15.26
CA SER A 56 4.88 -2.28 16.64
C SER A 56 4.74 -3.77 16.95
N ALA A 57 3.69 -4.41 16.46
CA ALA A 57 3.48 -5.86 16.65
C ALA A 57 4.60 -6.68 15.99
N VAL A 58 5.00 -6.34 14.76
CA VAL A 58 6.10 -7.04 14.07
C VAL A 58 7.41 -6.84 14.82
N LEU A 59 7.73 -5.61 15.24
CA LEU A 59 8.97 -5.33 16.00
C LEU A 59 8.99 -6.09 17.32
N ASN A 60 7.86 -6.13 18.04
CA ASN A 60 7.75 -6.89 19.29
C ASN A 60 7.93 -8.39 19.06
N TYR A 61 7.34 -8.94 18.00
CA TYR A 61 7.53 -10.33 17.60
C TYR A 61 9.01 -10.64 17.36
N LEU A 62 9.68 -9.85 16.51
CA LEU A 62 11.10 -10.05 16.19
C LEU A 62 11.98 -9.99 17.45
N ASN A 63 11.73 -9.03 18.34
CA ASN A 63 12.46 -8.89 19.59
C ASN A 63 12.20 -10.08 20.52
N ALA A 64 10.95 -10.52 20.64
CA ALA A 64 10.61 -11.68 21.49
C ALA A 64 11.29 -12.96 21.00
N GLN A 65 11.34 -13.22 19.69
CA GLN A 65 12.04 -14.37 19.13
C GLN A 65 13.55 -14.31 19.40
N LYS A 66 14.17 -13.13 19.22
CA LYS A 66 15.60 -12.92 19.54
C LYS A 66 15.89 -13.20 21.02
N MET A 67 15.07 -12.68 21.92
CA MET A 67 15.25 -12.92 23.37
C MET A 67 15.12 -14.40 23.74
N LYS A 68 14.22 -15.13 23.10
CA LYS A 68 14.03 -16.56 23.28
C LYS A 68 15.07 -17.42 22.55
N LYS A 69 15.96 -16.79 21.77
CA LYS A 69 16.93 -17.47 20.89
C LYS A 69 16.25 -18.47 19.93
N GLN A 70 15.03 -18.13 19.50
CA GLN A 70 14.29 -18.92 18.53
C GLN A 70 14.62 -18.46 17.11
N GLU A 71 14.61 -19.40 16.20
CA GLU A 71 14.79 -19.10 14.78
C GLU A 71 13.63 -18.26 14.24
N ILE A 72 13.95 -17.26 13.42
CA ILE A 72 12.98 -16.42 12.74
C ILE A 72 12.96 -16.84 11.28
N ILE A 73 11.85 -17.42 10.82
CA ILE A 73 11.62 -17.69 9.42
C ILE A 73 11.19 -16.37 8.77
N VAL A 74 12.12 -15.75 8.09
CA VAL A 74 11.98 -14.39 7.53
C VAL A 74 10.84 -14.32 6.52
N GLU A 75 10.69 -15.37 5.71
CA GLU A 75 9.64 -15.53 4.70
C GLU A 75 8.25 -15.54 5.35
N ASP A 76 8.08 -16.21 6.47
CA ASP A 76 6.82 -16.28 7.20
C ASP A 76 6.44 -14.93 7.82
N VAL A 77 7.43 -14.22 8.37
CA VAL A 77 7.21 -12.85 8.87
C VAL A 77 6.80 -11.93 7.73
N ALA A 78 7.50 -11.99 6.60
CA ALA A 78 7.19 -11.20 5.41
C ALA A 78 5.77 -11.50 4.89
N ALA A 79 5.41 -12.77 4.76
CA ALA A 79 4.11 -13.22 4.29
C ALA A 79 2.97 -12.81 5.22
N SER A 80 3.13 -13.02 6.52
CA SER A 80 2.12 -12.68 7.52
C SER A 80 1.94 -11.15 7.66
N PHE A 81 3.03 -10.39 7.61
CA PHE A 81 2.98 -8.92 7.59
C PHE A 81 2.28 -8.40 6.34
N GLN A 82 2.68 -8.87 5.16
CA GLN A 82 2.08 -8.48 3.89
C GLN A 82 0.59 -8.80 3.86
N GLU A 83 0.18 -9.99 4.31
CA GLU A 83 -1.24 -10.36 4.38
C GLU A 83 -2.03 -9.40 5.27
N ALA A 84 -1.47 -8.99 6.43
CA ALA A 84 -2.14 -8.04 7.30
C ALA A 84 -2.35 -6.66 6.67
N VAL A 85 -1.36 -6.16 5.92
CA VAL A 85 -1.48 -4.88 5.19
C VAL A 85 -2.50 -4.99 4.05
N VAL A 86 -2.33 -6.01 3.22
CA VAL A 86 -3.14 -6.23 2.01
C VAL A 86 -4.60 -6.45 2.32
N GLU A 87 -4.89 -7.21 3.39
CA GLU A 87 -6.25 -7.47 3.84
C GLU A 87 -6.97 -6.17 4.23
N VAL A 88 -6.32 -5.30 5.00
CA VAL A 88 -6.91 -4.01 5.41
C VAL A 88 -7.13 -3.10 4.20
N LEU A 89 -6.14 -2.98 3.31
CA LEU A 89 -6.23 -2.14 2.12
C LEU A 89 -7.36 -2.59 1.19
N ALA A 90 -7.41 -3.89 0.86
CA ALA A 90 -8.40 -4.43 -0.05
C ALA A 90 -9.82 -4.36 0.52
N THR A 91 -9.98 -4.76 1.79
CA THR A 91 -11.31 -4.76 2.44
C THR A 91 -11.89 -3.36 2.52
N LYS A 92 -11.12 -2.38 3.00
CA LYS A 92 -11.62 -1.01 3.11
C LYS A 92 -11.90 -0.37 1.76
N ALA A 93 -11.05 -0.61 0.75
CA ALA A 93 -11.27 -0.05 -0.58
C ALA A 93 -12.53 -0.62 -1.25
N VAL A 94 -12.75 -1.94 -1.16
CA VAL A 94 -13.93 -2.59 -1.73
C VAL A 94 -15.18 -2.18 -0.97
N HIS A 95 -15.14 -2.14 0.37
CA HIS A 95 -16.25 -1.68 1.19
C HIS A 95 -16.65 -0.23 0.86
N ALA A 96 -15.68 0.67 0.77
CA ALA A 96 -15.94 2.07 0.40
C ALA A 96 -16.59 2.20 -0.99
N ALA A 97 -16.13 1.43 -1.96
CA ALA A 97 -16.72 1.45 -3.30
C ALA A 97 -18.16 0.90 -3.29
N GLU A 98 -18.41 -0.18 -2.56
CA GLU A 98 -19.75 -0.78 -2.42
C GLU A 98 -20.71 0.19 -1.73
N GLU A 99 -20.31 0.78 -0.60
CA GLU A 99 -21.14 1.73 0.15
C GLU A 99 -21.47 3.00 -0.62
N LYS A 100 -20.49 3.53 -1.38
CA LYS A 100 -20.67 4.71 -2.22
C LYS A 100 -21.27 4.43 -3.59
N GLY A 101 -21.54 3.15 -3.91
CA GLY A 101 -22.12 2.75 -5.19
C GLY A 101 -21.17 2.87 -6.39
N TYR A 102 -19.84 2.97 -6.17
CA TYR A 102 -18.85 3.01 -7.24
C TYR A 102 -18.68 1.64 -7.89
N LYS A 103 -18.52 1.64 -9.22
CA LYS A 103 -18.32 0.41 -10.01
C LYS A 103 -16.89 0.22 -10.48
N THR A 104 -16.00 1.14 -10.14
CA THR A 104 -14.59 1.07 -10.52
C THR A 104 -13.73 1.58 -9.37
N ILE A 105 -12.66 0.84 -9.05
CA ILE A 105 -11.60 1.27 -8.13
C ILE A 105 -10.31 1.42 -8.95
N ALA A 106 -9.65 2.57 -8.86
CA ALA A 106 -8.33 2.80 -9.43
C ALA A 106 -7.27 2.73 -8.34
N LEU A 107 -6.27 1.87 -8.51
CA LEU A 107 -5.09 1.78 -7.66
C LEU A 107 -3.95 2.61 -8.26
N SER A 108 -3.25 3.35 -7.42
CA SER A 108 -2.06 4.11 -7.81
C SER A 108 -1.04 4.17 -6.68
N GLY A 109 0.17 4.67 -6.97
CA GLY A 109 1.26 4.76 -6.01
C GLY A 109 2.06 3.45 -5.87
N GLY A 110 3.20 3.51 -5.18
CA GLY A 110 4.17 2.40 -5.11
C GLY A 110 3.60 1.08 -4.60
N VAL A 111 2.69 1.11 -3.63
CA VAL A 111 2.06 -0.11 -3.09
C VAL A 111 1.09 -0.77 -4.07
N ALA A 112 0.61 -0.04 -5.09
CA ALA A 112 -0.17 -0.63 -6.19
C ALA A 112 0.63 -1.62 -7.05
N ALA A 113 1.95 -1.66 -6.93
CA ALA A 113 2.80 -2.68 -7.55
C ALA A 113 2.83 -4.01 -6.78
N ASN A 114 2.37 -4.05 -5.52
CA ASN A 114 2.38 -5.25 -4.70
C ASN A 114 1.48 -6.35 -5.30
N SER A 115 2.05 -7.52 -5.55
CA SER A 115 1.34 -8.61 -6.24
C SER A 115 0.17 -9.15 -5.42
N ALA A 116 0.35 -9.34 -4.12
CA ALA A 116 -0.70 -9.87 -3.25
C ALA A 116 -1.88 -8.89 -3.10
N LEU A 117 -1.61 -7.58 -3.10
CA LEU A 117 -2.66 -6.56 -3.10
C LEU A 117 -3.49 -6.62 -4.39
N ARG A 118 -2.82 -6.69 -5.55
CA ARG A 118 -3.50 -6.80 -6.84
C ARG A 118 -4.41 -8.02 -6.90
N ASP A 119 -3.89 -9.18 -6.51
CA ASP A 119 -4.63 -10.44 -6.52
C ASP A 119 -5.84 -10.38 -5.59
N LYS A 120 -5.62 -9.95 -4.34
CA LYS A 120 -6.68 -9.91 -3.33
C LYS A 120 -7.80 -8.93 -3.68
N ILE A 121 -7.45 -7.70 -4.04
CA ILE A 121 -8.47 -6.68 -4.35
C ILE A 121 -9.23 -7.02 -5.63
N THR A 122 -8.57 -7.59 -6.64
CA THR A 122 -9.22 -8.03 -7.88
C THR A 122 -10.25 -9.12 -7.59
N LYS A 123 -9.89 -10.10 -6.76
CA LYS A 123 -10.81 -11.16 -6.35
C LYS A 123 -12.01 -10.59 -5.59
N MET A 124 -11.77 -9.81 -4.54
CA MET A 124 -12.84 -9.25 -3.69
C MET A 124 -13.77 -8.31 -4.44
N ALA A 125 -13.21 -7.43 -5.29
CA ALA A 125 -13.99 -6.51 -6.11
C ALA A 125 -14.81 -7.24 -7.19
N GLY A 126 -14.23 -8.27 -7.80
CA GLY A 126 -14.93 -9.11 -8.78
C GLY A 126 -16.16 -9.80 -8.20
N GLU A 127 -16.10 -10.28 -6.96
CA GLU A 127 -17.23 -10.86 -6.23
C GLU A 127 -18.39 -9.86 -6.01
N LYS A 128 -18.09 -8.55 -6.06
CA LYS A 128 -19.02 -7.43 -5.91
C LYS A 128 -19.39 -6.74 -7.24
N GLY A 129 -18.88 -7.25 -8.37
CA GLY A 129 -19.11 -6.63 -9.67
C GLY A 129 -18.44 -5.26 -9.82
N ILE A 130 -17.31 -5.04 -9.11
CA ILE A 130 -16.52 -3.81 -9.16
C ILE A 130 -15.28 -4.05 -10.02
N GLU A 131 -15.05 -3.19 -10.99
CA GLU A 131 -13.87 -3.24 -11.86
C GLU A 131 -12.66 -2.65 -11.13
N ILE A 132 -11.50 -3.30 -11.24
CA ILE A 132 -10.23 -2.76 -10.74
C ILE A 132 -9.38 -2.28 -11.92
N LYS A 133 -8.87 -1.05 -11.80
CA LYS A 133 -7.89 -0.48 -12.72
C LYS A 133 -6.59 -0.18 -11.98
N PHE A 134 -5.48 -0.62 -12.55
CA PHE A 134 -4.15 -0.30 -12.06
C PHE A 134 -3.19 -0.10 -13.23
N PRO A 135 -2.20 0.78 -13.09
CA PRO A 135 -1.19 0.98 -14.11
C PRO A 135 -0.26 -0.24 -14.23
N SER A 136 0.53 -0.29 -15.28
CA SER A 136 1.68 -1.19 -15.34
C SER A 136 2.61 -0.94 -14.14
N ILE A 137 3.36 -1.95 -13.73
CA ILE A 137 4.22 -1.87 -12.52
C ILE A 137 5.21 -0.69 -12.61
N GLU A 138 5.74 -0.43 -13.81
CA GLU A 138 6.67 0.66 -14.09
C GLU A 138 6.10 2.06 -13.84
N LEU A 139 4.78 2.20 -13.96
CA LEU A 139 4.06 3.46 -13.75
C LEU A 139 3.45 3.60 -12.35
N CYS A 140 3.67 2.64 -11.45
CA CYS A 140 3.15 2.72 -10.07
C CYS A 140 3.91 3.72 -9.20
N THR A 141 5.20 3.96 -9.47
CA THR A 141 6.02 4.95 -8.77
C THR A 141 6.06 6.27 -9.56
N ASP A 142 6.72 7.26 -8.99
CA ASP A 142 6.87 8.57 -9.62
C ASP A 142 7.50 8.42 -11.01
N ASN A 143 6.84 9.03 -12.01
CA ASN A 143 7.30 8.98 -13.39
C ASN A 143 6.88 10.23 -14.17
N ALA A 144 7.64 10.57 -15.19
CA ALA A 144 7.39 11.76 -16.02
C ALA A 144 6.08 11.65 -16.83
N ALA A 145 5.64 10.43 -17.17
CA ALA A 145 4.43 10.24 -17.97
C ALA A 145 3.17 10.70 -17.23
N MET A 146 3.06 10.42 -15.92
CA MET A 146 1.92 10.87 -15.13
C MET A 146 1.89 12.40 -14.97
N ILE A 147 3.05 13.04 -14.85
CA ILE A 147 3.17 14.50 -14.76
C ILE A 147 2.82 15.14 -16.11
N GLY A 148 3.33 14.57 -17.21
CA GLY A 148 3.00 15.04 -18.55
C GLY A 148 1.50 14.90 -18.87
N CYS A 149 0.88 13.80 -18.46
CA CYS A 149 -0.56 13.59 -18.61
C CYS A 149 -1.38 14.63 -17.81
N ALA A 150 -1.03 14.86 -16.54
CA ALA A 150 -1.68 15.88 -15.72
C ALA A 150 -1.50 17.28 -16.30
N GLY A 151 -0.28 17.61 -16.76
CA GLY A 151 0.03 18.87 -17.41
C GLY A 151 -0.76 19.09 -18.70
N TYR A 152 -0.89 18.06 -19.53
CA TYR A 152 -1.72 18.11 -20.72
C TYR A 152 -3.20 18.42 -20.40
N HIS A 153 -3.78 17.72 -19.43
CA HIS A 153 -5.15 17.99 -19.03
C HIS A 153 -5.35 19.38 -18.43
N ASN A 154 -4.40 19.88 -17.65
CA ASN A 154 -4.43 21.26 -17.18
C ASN A 154 -4.38 22.25 -18.34
N PHE A 155 -3.49 22.04 -19.30
CA PHE A 155 -3.33 22.90 -20.47
C PHE A 155 -4.61 22.99 -21.30
N ILE A 156 -5.23 21.86 -21.68
CA ILE A 156 -6.47 21.89 -22.48
C ILE A 156 -7.68 22.48 -21.73
N ASN A 157 -7.63 22.49 -20.39
CA ASN A 157 -8.64 23.13 -19.54
C ASN A 157 -8.30 24.60 -19.21
N GLY A 158 -7.29 25.18 -19.85
CA GLY A 158 -6.91 26.59 -19.68
C GLY A 158 -6.21 26.90 -18.35
N LYS A 159 -5.81 25.89 -17.58
CA LYS A 159 -5.04 26.06 -16.33
C LYS A 159 -3.56 26.20 -16.70
N ILE A 160 -3.13 27.42 -16.89
CA ILE A 160 -1.75 27.77 -17.26
C ILE A 160 -1.26 28.79 -16.26
N ASP A 161 -0.11 28.45 -15.63
CA ASP A 161 0.55 29.34 -14.70
C ASP A 161 1.50 30.30 -15.46
N ASP A 162 1.79 31.43 -14.85
CA ASP A 162 2.77 32.40 -15.35
C ASP A 162 4.18 32.13 -14.76
N MET A 163 5.13 33.02 -15.06
CA MET A 163 6.50 32.90 -14.60
C MET A 163 6.69 33.11 -13.09
N SER A 164 5.64 33.41 -12.34
CA SER A 164 5.65 33.50 -10.88
C SER A 164 5.39 32.15 -10.19
N LEU A 165 5.09 31.09 -10.96
CA LEU A 165 4.91 29.76 -10.44
C LEU A 165 6.08 29.32 -9.55
N ASN A 166 5.75 28.89 -8.35
CA ASN A 166 6.73 28.37 -7.40
C ASN A 166 6.25 27.05 -6.78
N ALA A 167 7.19 26.23 -6.35
CA ALA A 167 6.86 24.99 -5.65
C ALA A 167 6.24 25.30 -4.28
N VAL A 168 5.08 24.72 -4.02
CA VAL A 168 4.35 24.86 -2.75
C VAL A 168 4.37 23.53 -2.03
N PRO A 169 5.25 23.31 -1.03
CA PRO A 169 5.22 22.10 -0.22
C PRO A 169 3.90 22.04 0.55
N ASN A 170 3.34 20.87 0.66
CA ASN A 170 2.07 20.62 1.34
C ASN A 170 0.82 21.26 0.70
N LEU A 171 0.85 21.48 -0.62
CA LEU A 171 -0.33 21.90 -1.37
C LEU A 171 -1.45 20.87 -1.19
N LYS A 172 -2.64 21.32 -0.80
CA LYS A 172 -3.81 20.43 -0.67
C LYS A 172 -4.35 20.06 -2.04
N ILE A 173 -4.85 18.83 -2.18
CA ILE A 173 -5.38 18.30 -3.45
C ILE A 173 -6.64 19.05 -3.92
N ASP A 174 -7.41 19.58 -2.97
CA ASP A 174 -8.70 20.23 -3.17
C ASP A 174 -8.63 21.75 -3.30
N VAL A 175 -7.45 22.32 -3.41
CA VAL A 175 -7.25 23.73 -3.76
C VAL A 175 -7.29 23.86 -5.29
N ASN A 176 -8.45 24.26 -5.80
CA ASN A 176 -8.65 24.67 -7.18
C ASN A 176 -8.33 26.15 -7.39
#